data_67de0404135915e237a5094c56a50381
#
_entry.id   67de0404135915e237a5094c56a50381
#
_cell.length_a   1.000
_cell.length_b   1.000
_cell.length_c   1.000
_cell.angle_alpha   90.00
_cell.angle_beta   90.00
_cell.angle_gamma   90.00
#
_symmetry.space_group_name_H-M   'P 1'
#
loop_
_entity.id
_entity.type
_entity.pdbx_description
1 polymer ?
#
loop_
_entity_poly.entity_id
_entity_poly.type
_entity_poly.pdbx_seq_one_letter_code
_entity_poly.pdbx_strand_id
1 'polypeptide(L)'
;MLVAITSVGGGSLAKLMWPLAFTLMALFWCSRSPSDYIQALLWSLILSPAFRHYVDWRTSFSQTNPIMLAPYCVIFASSGPVLLHLINGRRYAPEMLLLILTVTAGVGISLDTGSIKDPMMAAMRWLAPVWCALYIFAQAKHLSSMRENVRSVFALAVPVVALYGIEQFVSILPWDAYFMKEAPIQSIGFPEPFLVRVFATMNSPGSLAAMLCSGLLLMLPRVRILIWVISLIALIFTTQRAALAAFLVALLALAVVGRDKLLRRNLVKLAACLAVSVILVLSIPAASKKLMGSVGSVTHLQDDNSAQERWTQYLSAASMLDEYKFGRGIGWSTNTIYISVGNHTAIDSGLLDIYVSLGVIGGSIFLFILFALLMQGWRVARSSGDPSAFAELATALFGIAQLPFGDQHTAEHGVFLYLALGLLLARPMASNNEATTRPQTSVPWPDQSN
;
A
#
# COMPACT_ATOMS: atom_id res chain seq x y z
N MET A 1 -22.62 2.08 15.55
CA MET A 1 -23.37 3.34 15.36
C MET A 1 -23.56 3.66 13.87
N LEU A 2 -22.51 3.88 13.07
CA LEU A 2 -22.67 4.27 11.64
C LEU A 2 -23.40 3.23 10.79
N VAL A 3 -23.17 1.94 11.02
CA VAL A 3 -23.95 0.85 10.38
C VAL A 3 -25.43 0.92 10.74
N ALA A 4 -25.76 1.25 11.99
CA ALA A 4 -27.15 1.42 12.42
C ALA A 4 -27.80 2.66 11.76
N ILE A 5 -27.07 3.76 11.57
CA ILE A 5 -27.55 4.96 10.88
C ILE A 5 -27.88 4.65 9.42
N THR A 6 -27.02 3.88 8.72
CA THR A 6 -27.27 3.49 7.33
C THR A 6 -28.48 2.56 7.19
N SER A 7 -28.70 1.65 8.15
CA SER A 7 -29.84 0.74 8.10
C SER A 7 -31.19 1.41 8.29
N VAL A 8 -31.23 2.62 8.89
CA VAL A 8 -32.45 3.44 9.11
C VAL A 8 -32.64 4.54 8.03
N GLY A 9 -31.94 4.47 6.90
CA GLY A 9 -32.08 5.45 5.82
C GLY A 9 -31.10 6.63 5.85
N GLY A 10 -30.20 6.69 6.83
CA GLY A 10 -29.19 7.76 6.99
C GLY A 10 -27.90 7.59 6.14
N GLY A 11 -27.97 6.93 4.99
CA GLY A 11 -26.78 6.59 4.19
C GLY A 11 -25.98 7.80 3.72
N SER A 12 -26.63 8.89 3.33
CA SER A 12 -25.95 10.13 2.93
C SER A 12 -25.19 10.75 4.10
N LEU A 13 -25.74 10.69 5.30
CA LEU A 13 -25.08 11.15 6.52
C LEU A 13 -23.86 10.28 6.83
N ALA A 14 -23.97 8.96 6.70
CA ALA A 14 -22.87 8.03 6.92
C ALA A 14 -21.69 8.27 5.97
N LYS A 15 -21.95 8.64 4.69
CA LYS A 15 -20.93 9.00 3.71
C LYS A 15 -20.05 10.18 4.16
N LEU A 16 -20.59 11.13 4.91
CA LEU A 16 -19.85 12.30 5.42
C LEU A 16 -19.27 12.07 6.81
N MET A 17 -20.02 11.37 7.69
CA MET A 17 -19.58 11.12 9.06
C MET A 17 -18.35 10.19 9.15
N TRP A 18 -18.18 9.28 8.20
CA TRP A 18 -17.03 8.36 8.18
C TRP A 18 -15.70 9.10 8.04
N PRO A 19 -15.43 9.89 6.98
CA PRO A 19 -14.19 10.64 6.87
C PRO A 19 -14.03 11.66 7.99
N LEU A 20 -15.12 12.29 8.45
CA LEU A 20 -15.06 13.25 9.56
C LEU A 20 -14.59 12.58 10.86
N ALA A 21 -15.14 11.42 11.21
CA ALA A 21 -14.76 10.68 12.42
C ALA A 21 -13.27 10.30 12.41
N PHE A 22 -12.77 9.74 11.30
CA PHE A 22 -11.36 9.41 11.17
C PHE A 22 -10.45 10.64 11.17
N THR A 23 -10.90 11.76 10.57
CA THR A 23 -10.16 13.02 10.60
C THR A 23 -10.02 13.56 12.01
N LEU A 24 -11.11 13.61 12.79
CA LEU A 24 -11.09 14.05 14.18
C LEU A 24 -10.19 13.18 15.06
N MET A 25 -10.25 11.85 14.89
CA MET A 25 -9.34 10.91 15.54
C MET A 25 -7.89 11.19 15.17
N ALA A 26 -7.60 11.41 13.90
CA ALA A 26 -6.26 11.69 13.41
C ALA A 26 -5.72 13.01 13.96
N LEU A 27 -6.50 14.09 13.93
CA LEU A 27 -6.14 15.38 14.52
C LEU A 27 -5.85 15.28 16.02
N PHE A 28 -6.64 14.47 16.74
CA PHE A 28 -6.42 14.24 18.15
C PHE A 28 -5.11 13.50 18.45
N TRP A 29 -4.78 12.46 17.66
CA TRP A 29 -3.64 11.58 17.93
C TRP A 29 -2.35 12.00 17.23
N CYS A 30 -2.37 12.75 16.13
CA CYS A 30 -1.18 13.04 15.32
C CYS A 30 0.00 13.67 16.13
N SER A 31 -0.30 14.46 17.17
CA SER A 31 0.71 15.07 18.04
C SER A 31 0.82 14.41 19.42
N ARG A 32 -0.27 13.78 19.91
CA ARG A 32 -0.35 13.21 21.27
C ARG A 32 0.15 11.77 21.33
N SER A 33 -0.24 10.96 20.36
CA SER A 33 0.11 9.54 20.29
C SER A 33 0.38 9.12 18.84
N PRO A 34 1.60 9.36 18.33
CA PRO A 34 1.97 9.02 16.95
C PRO A 34 1.73 7.56 16.59
N SER A 35 1.83 6.65 17.54
CA SER A 35 1.53 5.23 17.36
C SER A 35 0.05 4.96 17.10
N ASP A 36 -0.86 5.64 17.81
CA ASP A 36 -2.31 5.49 17.62
C ASP A 36 -2.77 6.19 16.34
N TYR A 37 -2.10 7.28 15.95
CA TYR A 37 -2.33 7.91 14.66
C TYR A 37 -2.02 6.94 13.49
N ILE A 38 -0.88 6.26 13.50
CA ILE A 38 -0.54 5.25 12.48
C ILE A 38 -1.55 4.10 12.48
N GLN A 39 -2.02 3.71 13.65
CA GLN A 39 -3.07 2.70 13.77
C GLN A 39 -4.39 3.17 13.13
N ALA A 40 -4.83 4.41 13.40
CA ALA A 40 -6.02 5.00 12.79
C ALA A 40 -5.88 5.10 11.25
N LEU A 41 -4.70 5.48 10.76
CA LEU A 41 -4.41 5.50 9.33
C LEU A 41 -4.60 4.11 8.70
N LEU A 42 -3.99 3.08 9.24
CA LEU A 42 -4.09 1.72 8.71
C LEU A 42 -5.53 1.20 8.74
N TRP A 43 -6.27 1.42 9.84
CA TRP A 43 -7.68 1.03 9.92
C TRP A 43 -8.54 1.80 8.91
N SER A 44 -8.27 3.09 8.69
CA SER A 44 -9.00 3.87 7.68
C SER A 44 -8.78 3.31 6.27
N LEU A 45 -7.55 2.89 5.92
CA LEU A 45 -7.23 2.26 4.64
C LEU A 45 -7.94 0.91 4.45
N ILE A 46 -7.98 0.09 5.50
CA ILE A 46 -8.51 -1.29 5.42
C ILE A 46 -10.03 -1.33 5.48
N LEU A 47 -10.66 -0.45 6.26
CA LEU A 47 -12.10 -0.51 6.52
C LEU A 47 -12.93 0.39 5.60
N SER A 48 -12.38 1.49 5.07
CA SER A 48 -13.16 2.43 4.26
C SER A 48 -13.77 1.79 3.01
N PRO A 49 -13.06 0.93 2.25
CA PRO A 49 -13.67 0.32 1.08
C PRO A 49 -14.82 -0.62 1.43
N ALA A 50 -14.66 -1.47 2.47
CA ALA A 50 -15.73 -2.38 2.92
C ALA A 50 -16.96 -1.60 3.41
N PHE A 51 -16.74 -0.53 4.18
CA PHE A 51 -17.83 0.33 4.63
C PHE A 51 -18.53 1.02 3.45
N ARG A 52 -17.78 1.44 2.43
CA ARG A 52 -18.33 1.96 1.17
C ARG A 52 -19.23 0.93 0.49
N HIS A 53 -18.80 -0.33 0.31
CA HIS A 53 -19.62 -1.38 -0.31
C HIS A 53 -20.95 -1.52 0.40
N TYR A 54 -20.94 -1.57 1.74
CA TYR A 54 -22.16 -1.68 2.54
C TYR A 54 -23.06 -0.45 2.39
N VAL A 55 -22.51 0.77 2.44
CA VAL A 55 -23.30 2.01 2.32
C VAL A 55 -23.86 2.17 0.90
N ASP A 56 -23.07 1.89 -0.14
CA ASP A 56 -23.53 1.95 -1.53
C ASP A 56 -24.67 0.93 -1.80
N TRP A 57 -24.57 -0.27 -1.23
CA TRP A 57 -25.64 -1.27 -1.29
C TRP A 57 -26.94 -0.79 -0.63
N ARG A 58 -26.84 -0.05 0.48
CA ARG A 58 -28.01 0.48 1.22
C ARG A 58 -28.59 1.76 0.61
N THR A 59 -27.84 2.43 -0.24
CA THR A 59 -28.26 3.72 -0.86
C THR A 59 -28.25 3.62 -2.38
N SER A 60 -27.15 3.99 -2.99
CA SER A 60 -26.86 3.88 -4.41
C SER A 60 -25.37 3.95 -4.63
N PHE A 61 -24.88 3.26 -5.64
CA PHE A 61 -23.48 3.30 -6.03
C PHE A 61 -23.06 4.72 -6.42
N SER A 62 -21.88 5.13 -5.94
CA SER A 62 -21.25 6.38 -6.33
C SER A 62 -19.79 6.15 -6.63
N GLN A 63 -19.36 6.51 -7.83
CA GLN A 63 -17.95 6.43 -8.22
C GLN A 63 -17.05 7.27 -7.30
N THR A 64 -17.49 8.50 -6.98
CA THR A 64 -16.79 9.44 -6.11
C THR A 64 -17.42 9.45 -4.71
N ASN A 65 -17.32 8.30 -4.02
CA ASN A 65 -17.90 8.18 -2.68
C ASN A 65 -17.00 8.87 -1.63
N PRO A 66 -17.52 9.84 -0.84
CA PRO A 66 -16.75 10.54 0.20
C PRO A 66 -16.07 9.63 1.23
N ILE A 67 -16.62 8.44 1.50
CA ILE A 67 -16.02 7.47 2.42
C ILE A 67 -14.56 7.19 2.05
N MET A 68 -14.23 7.15 0.75
CA MET A 68 -12.89 6.89 0.26
C MET A 68 -11.90 8.05 0.49
N LEU A 69 -12.39 9.21 0.92
CA LEU A 69 -11.52 10.32 1.34
C LEU A 69 -10.96 10.13 2.75
N ALA A 70 -11.54 9.25 3.58
CA ALA A 70 -11.12 9.08 4.96
C ALA A 70 -9.61 8.82 5.14
N PRO A 71 -8.95 7.90 4.42
CA PRO A 71 -7.51 7.70 4.53
C PRO A 71 -6.69 8.96 4.19
N TYR A 72 -7.08 9.69 3.17
CA TYR A 72 -6.40 10.93 2.76
C TYR A 72 -6.56 12.04 3.80
N CYS A 73 -7.77 12.20 4.34
CA CYS A 73 -8.02 13.13 5.43
C CYS A 73 -7.18 12.81 6.67
N VAL A 74 -7.05 11.52 7.01
CA VAL A 74 -6.16 11.06 8.09
C VAL A 74 -4.71 11.44 7.78
N ILE A 75 -4.21 11.11 6.59
CA ILE A 75 -2.82 11.37 6.20
C ILE A 75 -2.51 12.87 6.28
N PHE A 76 -3.33 13.71 5.67
CA PHE A 76 -3.09 15.16 5.64
C PHE A 76 -3.42 15.88 6.95
N ALA A 77 -4.12 15.24 7.91
CA ALA A 77 -4.26 15.76 9.28
C ALA A 77 -2.91 15.90 9.99
N SER A 78 -1.87 15.18 9.55
CA SER A 78 -0.50 15.29 10.07
C SER A 78 0.33 16.42 9.47
N SER A 79 -0.26 17.36 8.71
CA SER A 79 0.48 18.41 8.01
C SER A 79 1.33 19.29 8.93
N GLY A 80 0.90 19.56 10.16
CA GLY A 80 1.69 20.34 11.11
C GLY A 80 3.08 19.74 11.38
N PRO A 81 3.18 18.52 11.92
CA PRO A 81 4.48 17.85 12.14
C PRO A 81 5.30 17.66 10.86
N VAL A 82 4.64 17.36 9.73
CA VAL A 82 5.30 17.14 8.43
C VAL A 82 5.93 18.42 7.91
N LEU A 83 5.20 19.52 7.89
CA LEU A 83 5.72 20.82 7.43
C LEU A 83 6.85 21.31 8.32
N LEU A 84 6.76 21.14 9.64
CA LEU A 84 7.86 21.46 10.57
C LEU A 84 9.11 20.62 10.28
N HIS A 85 8.95 19.33 9.89
CA HIS A 85 10.06 18.48 9.51
C HIS A 85 10.76 18.98 8.24
N LEU A 86 9.97 19.37 7.22
CA LEU A 86 10.47 19.89 5.95
C LEU A 86 11.18 21.25 6.12
N ILE A 87 10.54 22.21 6.82
CA ILE A 87 11.07 23.56 7.03
C ILE A 87 12.39 23.50 7.81
N ASN A 88 12.50 22.61 8.79
CA ASN A 88 13.72 22.45 9.57
C ASN A 88 14.84 21.69 8.83
N GLY A 89 14.64 21.33 7.56
CA GLY A 89 15.64 20.65 6.74
C GLY A 89 16.17 19.34 7.35
N ARG A 90 15.32 18.61 8.08
CA ARG A 90 15.71 17.37 8.75
C ARG A 90 16.04 16.27 7.76
N ARG A 91 16.64 15.19 8.24
CA ARG A 91 17.07 14.06 7.43
C ARG A 91 15.95 13.55 6.50
N TYR A 92 16.27 13.29 5.24
CA TYR A 92 15.37 12.95 4.12
C TYR A 92 14.38 14.05 3.70
N ALA A 93 14.41 15.24 4.31
CA ALA A 93 13.55 16.34 3.88
C ALA A 93 13.85 16.79 2.45
N PRO A 94 15.11 16.91 1.97
CA PRO A 94 15.39 17.29 0.59
C PRO A 94 14.87 16.30 -0.44
N GLU A 95 15.06 14.99 -0.21
CA GLU A 95 14.58 13.93 -1.10
C GLU A 95 13.06 13.93 -1.19
N MET A 96 12.37 14.05 -0.04
CA MET A 96 10.91 14.10 0.01
C MET A 96 10.36 15.39 -0.59
N LEU A 97 11.03 16.52 -0.36
CA LEU A 97 10.66 17.80 -0.98
C LEU A 97 10.77 17.72 -2.50
N LEU A 98 11.83 17.10 -3.02
CA LEU A 98 12.01 16.93 -4.46
C LEU A 98 10.91 16.02 -5.05
N LEU A 99 10.51 14.96 -4.36
CA LEU A 99 9.33 14.16 -4.75
C LEU A 99 8.05 15.01 -4.80
N ILE A 100 7.81 15.82 -3.77
CA ILE A 100 6.64 16.72 -3.71
C ILE A 100 6.67 17.72 -4.86
N LEU A 101 7.82 18.33 -5.13
CA LEU A 101 7.99 19.29 -6.23
C LEU A 101 7.76 18.63 -7.59
N THR A 102 8.25 17.40 -7.79
CA THR A 102 8.06 16.64 -9.03
C THR A 102 6.57 16.34 -9.26
N VAL A 103 5.85 15.92 -8.21
CA VAL A 103 4.40 15.69 -8.25
C VAL A 103 3.65 17.01 -8.51
N THR A 104 4.04 18.11 -7.85
CA THR A 104 3.41 19.42 -8.03
C THR A 104 3.62 19.96 -9.46
N ALA A 105 4.79 19.75 -10.04
CA ALA A 105 5.04 20.08 -11.45
C ALA A 105 4.13 19.29 -12.39
N GLY A 106 3.95 17.97 -12.13
CA GLY A 106 3.02 17.14 -12.87
C GLY A 106 1.55 17.59 -12.75
N VAL A 107 1.14 18.12 -11.59
CA VAL A 107 -0.18 18.76 -11.44
C VAL A 107 -0.27 20.02 -12.30
N GLY A 108 0.78 20.87 -12.30
CA GLY A 108 0.84 22.07 -13.10
C GLY A 108 0.62 21.80 -14.60
N ILE A 109 1.23 20.74 -15.12
CA ILE A 109 1.03 20.29 -16.51
C ILE A 109 -0.43 19.89 -16.79
N SER A 110 -1.09 19.25 -15.80
CA SER A 110 -2.48 18.79 -15.96
C SER A 110 -3.50 19.91 -15.96
N LEU A 111 -3.19 21.09 -15.45
CA LEU A 111 -4.16 22.22 -15.38
C LEU A 111 -4.55 22.74 -16.76
N ASP A 112 -3.76 22.49 -17.80
CA ASP A 112 -4.06 22.80 -19.18
C ASP A 112 -5.26 22.02 -19.73
N THR A 113 -5.70 20.94 -19.07
CA THR A 113 -6.81 20.09 -19.53
C THR A 113 -8.21 20.62 -19.20
N GLY A 114 -8.31 21.77 -18.52
CA GLY A 114 -9.56 22.45 -18.18
C GLY A 114 -10.34 21.87 -16.99
N SER A 115 -9.93 20.74 -16.42
CA SER A 115 -10.49 20.16 -15.18
C SER A 115 -9.48 20.24 -14.05
N ILE A 116 -9.81 20.89 -12.95
CA ILE A 116 -8.98 20.95 -11.74
C ILE A 116 -9.23 19.75 -10.81
N LYS A 117 -10.39 19.11 -10.92
CA LYS A 117 -10.82 18.05 -9.99
C LYS A 117 -9.94 16.80 -10.13
N ASP A 118 -9.69 16.34 -11.34
CA ASP A 118 -8.98 15.08 -11.58
C ASP A 118 -7.49 15.18 -11.22
N PRO A 119 -6.75 16.25 -11.59
CA PRO A 119 -5.39 16.47 -11.11
C PRO A 119 -5.27 16.57 -9.59
N MET A 120 -6.22 17.22 -8.92
CA MET A 120 -6.21 17.35 -7.46
C MET A 120 -6.44 16.02 -6.76
N MET A 121 -7.38 15.20 -7.23
CA MET A 121 -7.61 13.86 -6.70
C MET A 121 -6.38 12.96 -6.93
N ALA A 122 -5.78 13.03 -8.10
CA ALA A 122 -4.56 12.31 -8.41
C ALA A 122 -3.39 12.78 -7.54
N ALA A 123 -3.21 14.11 -7.35
CA ALA A 123 -2.20 14.67 -6.47
C ALA A 123 -2.33 14.14 -5.03
N MET A 124 -3.54 14.05 -4.49
CA MET A 124 -3.77 13.46 -3.17
C MET A 124 -3.31 12.00 -3.12
N ARG A 125 -3.57 11.22 -4.17
CA ARG A 125 -3.14 9.81 -4.26
C ARG A 125 -1.62 9.67 -4.34
N TRP A 126 -0.94 10.56 -5.05
CA TRP A 126 0.52 10.55 -5.21
C TRP A 126 1.25 11.07 -3.97
N LEU A 127 0.73 12.12 -3.33
CA LEU A 127 1.36 12.75 -2.17
C LEU A 127 1.11 11.99 -0.86
N ALA A 128 -0.01 11.28 -0.73
CA ALA A 128 -0.34 10.59 0.50
C ALA A 128 0.74 9.59 0.96
N PRO A 129 1.35 8.75 0.09
CA PRO A 129 2.46 7.88 0.47
C PRO A 129 3.67 8.65 1.01
N VAL A 130 4.08 9.71 0.30
CA VAL A 130 5.22 10.56 0.68
C VAL A 130 4.95 11.22 2.03
N TRP A 131 3.72 11.72 2.25
CA TRP A 131 3.29 12.32 3.51
C TRP A 131 3.34 11.35 4.68
N CYS A 132 2.95 10.09 4.46
CA CYS A 132 3.05 9.01 5.45
C CYS A 132 4.50 8.79 5.90
N ALA A 133 5.46 8.68 4.99
CA ALA A 133 6.88 8.55 5.33
C ALA A 133 7.42 9.78 6.07
N LEU A 134 7.08 10.98 5.61
CA LEU A 134 7.46 12.23 6.26
C LEU A 134 6.95 12.32 7.70
N TYR A 135 5.72 11.89 7.95
CA TYR A 135 5.19 11.84 9.30
C TYR A 135 6.00 10.90 10.21
N ILE A 136 6.37 9.72 9.70
CA ILE A 136 7.21 8.76 10.46
C ILE A 136 8.58 9.38 10.76
N PHE A 137 9.18 10.08 9.80
CA PHE A 137 10.45 10.80 10.03
C PHE A 137 10.29 11.91 11.05
N ALA A 138 9.22 12.70 10.98
CA ALA A 138 8.91 13.76 11.94
C ALA A 138 8.76 13.22 13.37
N GLN A 139 8.25 12.01 13.51
CA GLN A 139 7.97 11.35 14.80
C GLN A 139 8.93 10.19 15.12
N ALA A 140 10.15 10.20 14.57
CA ALA A 140 11.13 9.11 14.70
C ALA A 140 11.44 8.71 16.15
N LYS A 141 11.31 9.63 17.12
CA LYS A 141 11.44 9.35 18.56
C LYS A 141 10.44 8.31 19.08
N HIS A 142 9.31 8.12 18.41
CA HIS A 142 8.26 7.15 18.74
C HIS A 142 8.29 5.89 17.88
N LEU A 143 9.40 5.64 17.18
CA LEU A 143 9.52 4.59 16.18
C LEU A 143 9.18 3.18 16.70
N SER A 144 9.64 2.84 17.93
CA SER A 144 9.39 1.53 18.53
C SER A 144 7.89 1.26 18.75
N SER A 145 7.16 2.24 19.28
CA SER A 145 5.71 2.14 19.50
C SER A 145 4.93 2.15 18.20
N MET A 146 5.32 2.96 17.20
CA MET A 146 4.71 2.93 15.87
C MET A 146 4.84 1.56 15.20
N ARG A 147 6.02 0.91 15.29
CA ARG A 147 6.22 -0.44 14.77
C ARG A 147 5.33 -1.47 15.43
N GLU A 148 5.24 -1.43 16.76
CA GLU A 148 4.40 -2.40 17.48
C GLU A 148 2.92 -2.21 17.12
N ASN A 149 2.45 -0.97 16.98
CA ASN A 149 1.08 -0.70 16.55
C ASN A 149 0.82 -1.13 15.09
N VAL A 150 1.76 -0.89 14.17
CA VAL A 150 1.68 -1.41 12.79
C VAL A 150 1.54 -2.94 12.79
N ARG A 151 2.36 -3.64 13.56
CA ARG A 151 2.28 -5.11 13.67
C ARG A 151 0.98 -5.56 14.32
N SER A 152 0.52 -4.87 15.35
CA SER A 152 -0.75 -5.17 16.02
C SER A 152 -1.93 -5.05 15.07
N VAL A 153 -1.98 -3.99 14.27
CA VAL A 153 -3.02 -3.82 13.24
C VAL A 153 -2.97 -4.98 12.24
N PHE A 154 -1.82 -5.28 11.65
CA PHE A 154 -1.73 -6.38 10.68
C PHE A 154 -1.96 -7.75 11.31
N ALA A 155 -1.58 -7.97 12.57
CA ALA A 155 -1.83 -9.23 13.27
C ALA A 155 -3.34 -9.52 13.45
N LEU A 156 -4.17 -8.49 13.49
CA LEU A 156 -5.63 -8.61 13.53
C LEU A 156 -6.24 -8.52 12.14
N ALA A 157 -5.85 -7.52 11.35
CA ALA A 157 -6.46 -7.24 10.05
C ALA A 157 -6.19 -8.35 9.02
N VAL A 158 -4.96 -8.85 8.93
CA VAL A 158 -4.59 -9.86 7.93
C VAL A 158 -5.43 -11.13 8.04
N PRO A 159 -5.57 -11.79 9.20
CA PRO A 159 -6.41 -12.98 9.30
C PRO A 159 -7.90 -12.68 9.10
N VAL A 160 -8.42 -11.56 9.61
CA VAL A 160 -9.83 -11.20 9.47
C VAL A 160 -10.18 -10.92 8.01
N VAL A 161 -9.37 -10.12 7.33
CA VAL A 161 -9.56 -9.80 5.90
C VAL A 161 -9.37 -11.02 5.03
N ALA A 162 -8.41 -11.90 5.35
CA ALA A 162 -8.20 -13.15 4.63
C ALA A 162 -9.38 -14.13 4.79
N LEU A 163 -9.92 -14.28 5.99
CA LEU A 163 -11.12 -15.09 6.23
C LEU A 163 -12.33 -14.54 5.48
N TYR A 164 -12.52 -13.21 5.52
CA TYR A 164 -13.56 -12.56 4.73
C TYR A 164 -13.38 -12.79 3.23
N GLY A 165 -12.15 -12.75 2.73
CA GLY A 165 -11.84 -13.05 1.34
C GLY A 165 -12.13 -14.53 0.97
N ILE A 166 -11.84 -15.48 1.85
CA ILE A 166 -12.19 -16.90 1.63
C ILE A 166 -13.70 -17.08 1.61
N GLU A 167 -14.42 -16.43 2.53
CA GLU A 167 -15.88 -16.43 2.55
C GLU A 167 -16.43 -15.83 1.26
N GLN A 168 -15.93 -14.67 0.81
CA GLN A 168 -16.32 -14.02 -0.44
C GLN A 168 -16.11 -14.93 -1.67
N PHE A 169 -15.10 -15.81 -1.65
CA PHE A 169 -14.86 -16.78 -2.74
C PHE A 169 -15.92 -17.88 -2.77
N VAL A 170 -16.42 -18.32 -1.62
CA VAL A 170 -17.39 -19.42 -1.48
C VAL A 170 -18.84 -18.91 -1.52
N SER A 171 -19.09 -17.76 -0.88
CA SER A 171 -20.43 -17.19 -0.71
C SER A 171 -20.35 -15.67 -0.73
N ILE A 172 -20.86 -15.05 -1.79
CA ILE A 172 -20.73 -13.61 -1.97
C ILE A 172 -21.80 -12.88 -1.17
N LEU A 173 -21.38 -11.98 -0.31
CA LEU A 173 -22.29 -11.14 0.47
C LEU A 173 -23.05 -10.14 -0.41
N PRO A 174 -24.29 -9.76 -0.07
CA PRO A 174 -25.14 -8.93 -0.91
C PRO A 174 -24.51 -7.57 -1.31
N TRP A 175 -23.78 -6.93 -0.40
CA TRP A 175 -23.11 -5.65 -0.69
C TRP A 175 -21.91 -5.80 -1.62
N ASP A 176 -21.18 -6.92 -1.55
CA ASP A 176 -20.09 -7.20 -2.49
C ASP A 176 -20.63 -7.55 -3.87
N ALA A 177 -21.69 -8.37 -3.95
CA ALA A 177 -22.37 -8.68 -5.20
C ALA A 177 -22.93 -7.41 -5.86
N TYR A 178 -23.48 -6.47 -5.06
CA TYR A 178 -23.94 -5.18 -5.56
C TYR A 178 -22.77 -4.36 -6.10
N PHE A 179 -21.67 -4.23 -5.33
CA PHE A 179 -20.47 -3.52 -5.76
C PHE A 179 -19.92 -4.09 -7.08
N MET A 180 -19.82 -5.41 -7.21
CA MET A 180 -19.34 -6.07 -8.43
C MET A 180 -20.20 -5.79 -9.66
N LYS A 181 -21.50 -5.58 -9.50
CA LYS A 181 -22.42 -5.25 -10.60
C LYS A 181 -22.35 -3.80 -11.04
N GLU A 182 -22.21 -2.89 -10.08
CA GLU A 182 -22.28 -1.46 -10.31
C GLU A 182 -20.92 -0.81 -10.61
N ALA A 183 -19.83 -1.37 -10.04
CA ALA A 183 -18.49 -0.83 -10.25
C ALA A 183 -17.99 -1.14 -11.67
N PRO A 184 -17.44 -0.18 -12.39
CA PRO A 184 -16.92 -0.38 -13.75
C PRO A 184 -15.55 -1.09 -13.72
N ILE A 185 -15.40 -2.16 -12.91
CA ILE A 185 -14.16 -2.89 -12.70
C ILE A 185 -14.33 -4.31 -13.25
N GLN A 186 -13.88 -4.55 -14.46
CA GLN A 186 -13.98 -5.87 -15.09
C GLN A 186 -13.06 -6.93 -14.45
N SER A 187 -12.00 -6.49 -13.76
CA SER A 187 -10.98 -7.39 -13.23
C SER A 187 -11.38 -8.15 -11.95
N ILE A 188 -12.57 -7.93 -11.39
CA ILE A 188 -13.04 -8.58 -10.15
C ILE A 188 -13.78 -9.90 -10.38
N GLY A 189 -14.04 -10.28 -11.64
CA GLY A 189 -14.76 -11.50 -11.99
C GLY A 189 -16.29 -11.34 -11.95
N PHE A 190 -16.99 -12.45 -11.74
CA PHE A 190 -18.45 -12.46 -11.70
C PHE A 190 -18.97 -12.64 -10.27
N PRO A 191 -20.14 -12.05 -9.91
CA PRO A 191 -20.72 -12.16 -8.57
C PRO A 191 -21.38 -13.52 -8.33
N GLU A 192 -20.63 -14.59 -8.55
CA GLU A 192 -21.05 -15.99 -8.38
C GLU A 192 -19.99 -16.75 -7.57
N PRO A 193 -20.39 -17.74 -6.76
CA PRO A 193 -19.47 -18.57 -6.02
C PRO A 193 -18.35 -19.15 -6.90
N PHE A 194 -17.13 -19.11 -6.42
CA PHE A 194 -15.90 -19.57 -7.08
C PHE A 194 -15.49 -18.80 -8.35
N LEU A 195 -16.28 -17.85 -8.85
CA LEU A 195 -15.96 -17.04 -10.03
C LEU A 195 -15.42 -15.65 -9.68
N VAL A 196 -15.51 -15.26 -8.42
CA VAL A 196 -14.94 -13.99 -7.91
C VAL A 196 -13.42 -14.04 -7.88
N ARG A 197 -12.76 -12.97 -8.30
CA ARG A 197 -11.39 -12.65 -7.93
C ARG A 197 -11.44 -11.88 -6.62
N VAL A 198 -11.02 -12.52 -5.54
CA VAL A 198 -11.22 -12.04 -4.18
C VAL A 198 -10.59 -10.66 -3.95
N PHE A 199 -11.38 -9.73 -3.41
CA PHE A 199 -10.97 -8.39 -3.04
C PHE A 199 -11.26 -8.05 -1.56
N ALA A 200 -12.03 -8.90 -0.86
CA ALA A 200 -12.39 -8.82 0.56
C ALA A 200 -12.85 -7.41 0.98
N THR A 201 -12.19 -6.79 1.95
CA THR A 201 -12.50 -5.43 2.41
C THR A 201 -11.97 -4.33 1.48
N MET A 202 -11.24 -4.67 0.42
CA MET A 202 -10.61 -3.70 -0.48
C MET A 202 -11.48 -3.46 -1.72
N ASN A 203 -11.11 -2.48 -2.57
CA ASN A 203 -11.86 -2.20 -3.80
C ASN A 203 -11.43 -3.06 -4.99
N SER A 204 -10.29 -3.75 -4.89
CA SER A 204 -9.77 -4.56 -5.98
C SER A 204 -8.93 -5.75 -5.47
N PRO A 205 -8.78 -6.81 -6.26
CA PRO A 205 -7.88 -7.92 -5.94
C PRO A 205 -6.42 -7.50 -5.80
N GLY A 206 -5.99 -6.47 -6.53
CA GLY A 206 -4.64 -5.90 -6.43
C GLY A 206 -4.39 -5.24 -5.08
N SER A 207 -5.34 -4.42 -4.62
CA SER A 207 -5.25 -3.76 -3.30
C SER A 207 -5.27 -4.77 -2.15
N LEU A 208 -6.08 -5.83 -2.27
CA LEU A 208 -6.07 -6.92 -1.29
C LEU A 208 -4.71 -7.64 -1.26
N ALA A 209 -4.17 -7.98 -2.43
CA ALA A 209 -2.88 -8.64 -2.54
C ALA A 209 -1.76 -7.77 -1.93
N ALA A 210 -1.75 -6.46 -2.22
CA ALA A 210 -0.78 -5.53 -1.64
C ALA A 210 -0.88 -5.45 -0.11
N MET A 211 -2.10 -5.39 0.44
CA MET A 211 -2.35 -5.37 1.89
C MET A 211 -1.89 -6.68 2.55
N LEU A 212 -2.27 -7.84 2.00
CA LEU A 212 -1.89 -9.15 2.54
C LEU A 212 -0.37 -9.37 2.48
N CYS A 213 0.26 -9.12 1.33
CA CYS A 213 1.71 -9.27 1.17
C CYS A 213 2.49 -8.34 2.11
N SER A 214 2.12 -7.05 2.17
CA SER A 214 2.76 -6.08 3.07
C SER A 214 2.60 -6.47 4.54
N GLY A 215 1.39 -6.87 4.95
CA GLY A 215 1.13 -7.32 6.31
C GLY A 215 1.90 -8.59 6.68
N LEU A 216 1.92 -9.59 5.79
CA LEU A 216 2.67 -10.83 5.99
C LEU A 216 4.18 -10.59 6.12
N LEU A 217 4.74 -9.71 5.28
CA LEU A 217 6.15 -9.33 5.33
C LEU A 217 6.49 -8.57 6.62
N LEU A 218 5.69 -7.57 7.03
CA LEU A 218 5.90 -6.82 8.26
C LEU A 218 5.76 -7.69 9.52
N MET A 219 4.98 -8.76 9.46
CA MET A 219 4.84 -9.76 10.53
C MET A 219 5.88 -10.87 10.49
N LEU A 220 6.77 -10.90 9.50
CA LEU A 220 7.76 -11.97 9.32
C LEU A 220 8.60 -12.30 10.58
N PRO A 221 8.99 -11.35 11.45
CA PRO A 221 9.70 -11.65 12.68
C PRO A 221 8.90 -12.53 13.67
N ARG A 222 7.57 -12.53 13.60
CA ARG A 222 6.65 -13.23 14.51
C ARG A 222 5.68 -14.11 13.73
N VAL A 223 6.19 -15.09 12.98
CA VAL A 223 5.37 -15.98 12.14
C VAL A 223 4.41 -16.82 12.97
N ARG A 224 3.12 -16.70 12.65
CA ARG A 224 2.03 -17.57 13.15
C ARG A 224 1.49 -18.39 11.99
N ILE A 225 1.78 -19.69 11.99
CA ILE A 225 1.55 -20.62 10.86
C ILE A 225 0.08 -20.52 10.35
N LEU A 226 -0.90 -20.57 11.25
CA LEU A 226 -2.32 -20.53 10.86
C LEU A 226 -2.69 -19.23 10.13
N ILE A 227 -2.22 -18.07 10.61
CA ILE A 227 -2.45 -16.78 9.97
C ILE A 227 -1.85 -16.77 8.57
N TRP A 228 -0.62 -17.31 8.43
CA TRP A 228 0.06 -17.37 7.14
C TRP A 228 -0.69 -18.26 6.15
N VAL A 229 -1.09 -19.46 6.55
CA VAL A 229 -1.83 -20.39 5.67
C VAL A 229 -3.13 -19.76 5.18
N ILE A 230 -3.97 -19.23 6.09
CA ILE A 230 -5.24 -18.59 5.72
C ILE A 230 -5.02 -17.42 4.76
N SER A 231 -4.02 -16.58 5.05
CA SER A 231 -3.74 -15.39 4.24
C SER A 231 -3.17 -15.73 2.87
N LEU A 232 -2.35 -16.78 2.77
CA LEU A 232 -1.82 -17.26 1.49
C LEU A 232 -2.92 -17.90 0.64
N ILE A 233 -3.90 -18.60 1.24
CA ILE A 233 -5.08 -19.09 0.53
C ILE A 233 -5.88 -17.90 -0.06
N ALA A 234 -6.17 -16.89 0.75
CA ALA A 234 -6.87 -15.70 0.28
C ALA A 234 -6.08 -14.97 -0.82
N LEU A 235 -4.75 -14.87 -0.68
CA LEU A 235 -3.87 -14.28 -1.69
C LEU A 235 -3.91 -15.06 -3.02
N ILE A 236 -3.93 -16.40 -2.98
CA ILE A 236 -4.09 -17.24 -4.18
C ILE A 236 -5.44 -16.94 -4.85
N PHE A 237 -6.52 -16.77 -4.09
CA PHE A 237 -7.85 -16.47 -4.61
C PHE A 237 -7.97 -15.07 -5.23
N THR A 238 -7.05 -14.15 -4.94
CA THR A 238 -6.97 -12.87 -5.67
C THR A 238 -6.58 -13.06 -7.13
N THR A 239 -5.94 -14.18 -7.48
CA THR A 239 -5.33 -14.47 -8.80
C THR A 239 -4.36 -13.39 -9.30
N GLN A 240 -3.78 -12.62 -8.38
CA GLN A 240 -2.79 -11.56 -8.68
C GLN A 240 -1.39 -12.14 -8.83
N ARG A 241 -1.09 -12.68 -10.03
CA ARG A 241 0.21 -13.33 -10.36
C ARG A 241 1.41 -12.40 -10.11
N ALA A 242 1.28 -11.13 -10.51
CA ALA A 242 2.33 -10.13 -10.32
C ALA A 242 2.65 -9.88 -8.84
N ALA A 243 1.62 -9.83 -7.98
CA ALA A 243 1.81 -9.68 -6.54
C ALA A 243 2.50 -10.89 -5.91
N LEU A 244 2.11 -12.11 -6.32
CA LEU A 244 2.78 -13.33 -5.88
C LEU A 244 4.24 -13.37 -6.33
N ALA A 245 4.53 -13.01 -7.58
CA ALA A 245 5.90 -12.95 -8.10
C ALA A 245 6.75 -11.92 -7.34
N ALA A 246 6.24 -10.71 -7.13
CA ALA A 246 6.92 -9.67 -6.37
C ALA A 246 7.15 -10.07 -4.90
N PHE A 247 6.18 -10.76 -4.29
CA PHE A 247 6.30 -11.31 -2.94
C PHE A 247 7.43 -12.35 -2.86
N LEU A 248 7.52 -13.26 -3.83
CA LEU A 248 8.60 -14.24 -3.92
C LEU A 248 9.96 -13.56 -4.15
N VAL A 249 10.04 -12.55 -5.01
CA VAL A 249 11.27 -11.75 -5.21
C VAL A 249 11.73 -11.11 -3.91
N ALA A 250 10.81 -10.50 -3.14
CA ALA A 250 11.13 -9.92 -1.85
C ALA A 250 11.68 -10.98 -0.85
N LEU A 251 11.08 -12.18 -0.81
CA LEU A 251 11.53 -13.29 0.04
C LEU A 251 12.89 -13.84 -0.39
N LEU A 252 13.13 -13.99 -1.69
CA LEU A 252 14.42 -14.42 -2.23
C LEU A 252 15.52 -13.40 -1.90
N ALA A 253 15.23 -12.10 -2.07
CA ALA A 253 16.17 -11.05 -1.67
C ALA A 253 16.52 -11.15 -0.17
N LEU A 254 15.53 -11.41 0.69
CA LEU A 254 15.78 -11.65 2.12
C LEU A 254 16.60 -12.90 2.38
N ALA A 255 16.37 -14.00 1.64
CA ALA A 255 17.13 -15.23 1.79
C ALA A 255 18.62 -15.03 1.47
N VAL A 256 18.92 -14.16 0.48
CA VAL A 256 20.29 -13.82 0.08
C VAL A 256 20.96 -12.87 1.08
N VAL A 257 20.23 -11.87 1.56
CA VAL A 257 20.78 -10.79 2.40
C VAL A 257 20.77 -11.14 3.88
N GLY A 258 19.73 -11.85 4.31
CA GLY A 258 19.51 -12.17 5.73
C GLY A 258 20.46 -13.25 6.23
N ARG A 259 21.41 -12.85 7.08
CA ARG A 259 22.35 -13.77 7.76
C ARG A 259 21.81 -14.32 9.08
N ASP A 260 20.70 -13.77 9.58
CA ASP A 260 20.12 -14.15 10.85
C ASP A 260 19.43 -15.53 10.80
N LYS A 261 19.72 -16.37 11.80
CA LYS A 261 19.16 -17.74 11.93
C LYS A 261 17.62 -17.71 12.10
N LEU A 262 17.09 -16.71 12.85
CA LEU A 262 15.65 -16.55 13.06
C LEU A 262 14.95 -16.25 11.74
N LEU A 263 15.49 -15.32 10.96
CA LEU A 263 14.94 -14.94 9.65
C LEU A 263 14.92 -16.15 8.71
N ARG A 264 16.03 -16.90 8.58
CA ARG A 264 16.09 -18.10 7.74
C ARG A 264 15.07 -19.16 8.18
N ARG A 265 14.94 -19.42 9.48
CA ARG A 265 13.92 -20.34 10.02
C ARG A 265 12.50 -19.88 9.67
N ASN A 266 12.23 -18.60 9.73
CA ASN A 266 10.91 -18.06 9.42
C ASN A 266 10.63 -18.10 7.91
N LEU A 267 11.63 -17.91 7.05
CA LEU A 267 11.50 -18.11 5.60
C LEU A 267 11.17 -19.56 5.25
N VAL A 268 11.82 -20.55 5.90
CA VAL A 268 11.49 -21.97 5.72
C VAL A 268 10.07 -22.27 6.15
N LYS A 269 9.63 -21.75 7.31
CA LYS A 269 8.22 -21.89 7.75
C LYS A 269 7.24 -21.29 6.76
N LEU A 270 7.58 -20.13 6.19
CA LEU A 270 6.74 -19.47 5.19
C LEU A 270 6.65 -20.32 3.90
N ALA A 271 7.76 -20.85 3.42
CA ALA A 271 7.75 -21.74 2.26
C ALA A 271 6.89 -23.00 2.51
N ALA A 272 6.96 -23.56 3.72
CA ALA A 272 6.08 -24.66 4.13
C ALA A 272 4.61 -24.25 4.17
N CYS A 273 4.29 -23.07 4.73
CA CYS A 273 2.92 -22.52 4.72
C CYS A 273 2.40 -22.34 3.29
N LEU A 274 3.24 -21.82 2.38
CA LEU A 274 2.87 -21.64 0.97
C LEU A 274 2.57 -23.00 0.32
N ALA A 275 3.42 -23.99 0.50
CA ALA A 275 3.19 -25.34 -0.02
C ALA A 275 1.88 -25.95 0.51
N VAL A 276 1.63 -25.84 1.81
CA VAL A 276 0.38 -26.30 2.44
C VAL A 276 -0.82 -25.56 1.84
N SER A 277 -0.73 -24.23 1.68
CA SER A 277 -1.83 -23.43 1.11
C SER A 277 -2.14 -23.83 -0.34
N VAL A 278 -1.11 -24.08 -1.16
CA VAL A 278 -1.29 -24.57 -2.53
C VAL A 278 -1.95 -25.95 -2.54
N ILE A 279 -1.48 -26.89 -1.69
CA ILE A 279 -2.07 -28.24 -1.59
C ILE A 279 -3.56 -28.14 -1.19
N LEU A 280 -3.90 -27.31 -0.20
CA LEU A 280 -5.28 -27.12 0.24
C LEU A 280 -6.16 -26.52 -0.86
N VAL A 281 -5.65 -25.55 -1.63
CA VAL A 281 -6.39 -24.98 -2.76
C VAL A 281 -6.58 -26.00 -3.87
N LEU A 282 -5.56 -26.79 -4.19
CA LEU A 282 -5.64 -27.86 -5.20
C LEU A 282 -6.59 -29.00 -4.82
N SER A 283 -6.82 -29.25 -3.53
CA SER A 283 -7.75 -30.26 -3.05
C SER A 283 -9.23 -29.87 -3.24
N ILE A 284 -9.52 -28.58 -3.54
CA ILE A 284 -10.87 -28.08 -3.81
C ILE A 284 -11.07 -28.03 -5.33
N PRO A 285 -11.94 -28.86 -5.97
CA PRO A 285 -12.04 -28.94 -7.44
C PRO A 285 -12.30 -27.60 -8.13
N ALA A 286 -13.21 -26.76 -7.59
CA ALA A 286 -13.52 -25.45 -8.15
C ALA A 286 -12.35 -24.48 -8.09
N ALA A 287 -11.62 -24.45 -6.96
CA ALA A 287 -10.45 -23.63 -6.77
C ALA A 287 -9.26 -24.12 -7.60
N SER A 288 -9.08 -25.44 -7.70
CA SER A 288 -8.05 -26.07 -8.53
C SER A 288 -8.22 -25.72 -10.01
N LYS A 289 -9.43 -25.81 -10.54
CA LYS A 289 -9.74 -25.43 -11.94
C LYS A 289 -9.35 -23.96 -12.21
N LYS A 290 -9.68 -23.06 -11.29
CA LYS A 290 -9.34 -21.63 -11.41
C LYS A 290 -7.84 -21.38 -11.33
N LEU A 291 -7.14 -22.05 -10.41
CA LEU A 291 -5.69 -21.94 -10.26
C LEU A 291 -4.97 -22.49 -11.48
N MET A 292 -5.37 -23.68 -11.98
CA MET A 292 -4.78 -24.29 -13.18
C MET A 292 -5.00 -23.45 -14.43
N GLY A 293 -6.19 -22.82 -14.60
CA GLY A 293 -6.44 -21.85 -15.67
C GLY A 293 -5.51 -20.63 -15.58
N SER A 294 -5.26 -20.12 -14.36
CA SER A 294 -4.33 -19.02 -14.15
C SER A 294 -2.86 -19.39 -14.39
N VAL A 295 -2.45 -20.64 -14.11
CA VAL A 295 -1.10 -21.15 -14.38
C VAL A 295 -0.93 -21.45 -15.86
N GLY A 296 -1.93 -22.04 -16.51
CA GLY A 296 -1.92 -22.35 -17.94
C GLY A 296 -1.68 -21.12 -18.83
N SER A 297 -2.24 -19.96 -18.46
CA SER A 297 -1.99 -18.72 -19.20
C SER A 297 -0.55 -18.19 -19.07
N VAL A 298 0.25 -18.64 -18.08
CA VAL A 298 1.67 -18.28 -17.97
C VAL A 298 2.53 -19.08 -18.93
N THR A 299 2.13 -20.34 -19.24
CA THR A 299 2.87 -21.21 -20.16
C THR A 299 2.61 -20.90 -21.63
N HIS A 300 1.51 -20.16 -21.92
CA HIS A 300 1.12 -19.74 -23.26
C HIS A 300 1.05 -18.21 -23.32
N LEU A 301 2.18 -17.52 -23.12
CA LEU A 301 2.26 -16.05 -23.09
C LEU A 301 1.76 -15.38 -24.37
N GLN A 302 1.80 -16.08 -25.52
CA GLN A 302 1.28 -15.58 -26.79
C GLN A 302 -0.24 -15.51 -26.83
N ASP A 303 -0.92 -16.34 -26.04
CA ASP A 303 -2.38 -16.39 -25.93
C ASP A 303 -2.91 -15.62 -24.69
N ASP A 304 -2.00 -15.07 -23.84
CA ASP A 304 -2.40 -14.28 -22.67
C ASP A 304 -2.72 -12.84 -23.06
N ASN A 305 -4.00 -12.55 -23.25
CA ASN A 305 -4.50 -11.20 -23.57
C ASN A 305 -3.93 -10.13 -22.63
N SER A 306 -3.78 -10.44 -21.35
CA SER A 306 -3.21 -9.49 -20.35
C SER A 306 -1.74 -9.16 -20.60
N ALA A 307 -0.95 -10.11 -21.10
CA ALA A 307 0.46 -9.87 -21.46
C ALA A 307 0.54 -9.04 -22.76
N GLN A 308 -0.31 -9.33 -23.74
CA GLN A 308 -0.38 -8.59 -24.99
C GLN A 308 -0.87 -7.16 -24.79
N GLU A 309 -1.91 -6.96 -23.95
CA GLU A 309 -2.40 -5.63 -23.60
C GLU A 309 -1.30 -4.79 -22.93
N ARG A 310 -0.54 -5.36 -21.98
CA ARG A 310 0.59 -4.66 -21.36
C ARG A 310 1.69 -4.31 -22.35
N TRP A 311 2.04 -5.24 -23.24
CA TRP A 311 3.03 -4.97 -24.28
C TRP A 311 2.59 -3.81 -25.18
N THR A 312 1.32 -3.78 -25.58
CA THR A 312 0.73 -2.68 -26.35
C THR A 312 0.74 -1.37 -25.55
N GLN A 313 0.48 -1.42 -24.25
CA GLN A 313 0.59 -0.24 -23.36
C GLN A 313 2.03 0.29 -23.30
N TYR A 314 3.05 -0.58 -23.21
CA TYR A 314 4.47 -0.16 -23.24
C TYR A 314 4.84 0.51 -24.56
N LEU A 315 4.41 -0.04 -25.70
CA LEU A 315 4.66 0.56 -27.02
C LEU A 315 3.91 1.90 -27.17
N SER A 316 2.67 1.99 -26.74
CA SER A 316 1.88 3.24 -26.76
C SER A 316 2.50 4.30 -25.84
N ALA A 317 2.96 3.92 -24.64
CA ALA A 317 3.63 4.84 -23.74
C ALA A 317 4.94 5.38 -24.32
N ALA A 318 5.72 4.56 -25.02
CA ALA A 318 6.94 5.00 -25.69
C ALA A 318 6.65 6.07 -26.75
N SER A 319 5.61 5.88 -27.59
CA SER A 319 5.19 6.90 -28.56
C SER A 319 4.68 8.19 -27.89
N MET A 320 3.97 8.06 -26.76
CA MET A 320 3.51 9.23 -25.99
C MET A 320 4.67 10.03 -25.40
N LEU A 321 5.75 9.38 -24.96
CA LEU A 321 6.93 10.06 -24.41
C LEU A 321 7.73 10.84 -25.47
N ASP A 322 7.72 10.41 -26.72
CA ASP A 322 8.29 11.15 -27.84
C ASP A 322 7.53 12.46 -28.11
N GLU A 323 6.20 12.41 -28.02
CA GLU A 323 5.32 13.56 -28.21
C GLU A 323 5.32 14.49 -26.98
N TYR A 324 5.29 13.93 -25.75
CA TYR A 324 5.17 14.67 -24.50
C TYR A 324 6.38 14.45 -23.59
N LYS A 325 7.50 15.08 -23.91
CA LYS A 325 8.78 14.93 -23.15
C LYS A 325 8.67 15.33 -21.66
N PHE A 326 7.79 16.26 -21.33
CA PHE A 326 7.50 16.69 -19.96
C PHE A 326 6.34 15.94 -19.31
N GLY A 327 5.77 14.94 -19.99
CA GLY A 327 4.60 14.18 -19.54
C GLY A 327 3.27 14.84 -19.90
N ARG A 328 2.20 14.13 -19.65
CA ARG A 328 0.81 14.59 -19.84
C ARG A 328 0.17 15.15 -18.57
N GLY A 329 0.94 15.16 -17.48
CA GLY A 329 0.48 15.58 -16.17
C GLY A 329 -0.18 14.48 -15.37
N ILE A 330 -0.25 14.70 -14.05
CA ILE A 330 -0.81 13.76 -13.08
C ILE A 330 -2.33 13.73 -13.21
N GLY A 331 -2.90 12.51 -13.23
CA GLY A 331 -4.34 12.29 -13.38
C GLY A 331 -4.76 11.97 -14.79
N TRP A 332 -3.86 12.03 -15.77
CA TRP A 332 -4.20 11.66 -17.15
C TRP A 332 -4.37 10.14 -17.31
N SER A 333 -3.55 9.34 -16.64
CA SER A 333 -3.50 7.87 -16.76
C SER A 333 -4.21 7.11 -15.65
N THR A 334 -4.70 7.79 -14.62
CA THR A 334 -5.25 7.12 -13.45
C THR A 334 -6.67 6.58 -13.70
N ASN A 335 -7.02 5.46 -13.06
CA ASN A 335 -8.38 4.91 -13.02
C ASN A 335 -9.45 5.93 -12.57
N THR A 336 -9.04 7.10 -12.11
CA THR A 336 -9.90 8.25 -11.79
C THR A 336 -10.56 8.81 -13.05
N ILE A 337 -9.95 8.64 -14.22
CA ILE A 337 -10.42 9.15 -15.51
C ILE A 337 -11.48 8.27 -16.17
N TYR A 338 -11.64 7.02 -15.78
CA TYR A 338 -12.82 6.23 -16.16
C TYR A 338 -14.14 6.95 -15.85
N ILE A 339 -14.06 8.02 -15.10
CA ILE A 339 -15.20 8.80 -14.64
C ILE A 339 -15.59 9.90 -15.61
N SER A 340 -14.69 10.44 -16.44
CA SER A 340 -14.98 11.69 -17.13
C SER A 340 -14.99 11.68 -18.67
N VAL A 341 -14.15 10.91 -19.37
CA VAL A 341 -14.13 11.03 -20.86
C VAL A 341 -13.64 9.74 -21.55
N GLY A 342 -14.42 9.22 -22.46
CA GLY A 342 -14.33 7.94 -23.15
C GLY A 342 -13.16 7.65 -24.10
N ASN A 343 -11.96 8.21 -23.90
CA ASN A 343 -10.83 8.01 -24.84
C ASN A 343 -9.46 7.81 -24.16
N HIS A 344 -9.40 7.45 -22.87
CA HIS A 344 -8.12 7.24 -22.19
C HIS A 344 -7.84 5.75 -21.98
N THR A 345 -6.67 5.30 -22.42
CA THR A 345 -6.17 3.94 -22.15
C THR A 345 -5.77 3.83 -20.69
N ALA A 346 -6.39 2.90 -19.97
CA ALA A 346 -5.93 2.55 -18.62
C ALA A 346 -4.49 2.05 -18.68
N ILE A 347 -3.61 2.64 -17.88
CA ILE A 347 -2.23 2.18 -17.74
C ILE A 347 -2.16 1.35 -16.46
N ASP A 348 -1.96 0.04 -16.61
CA ASP A 348 -1.87 -0.89 -15.49
C ASP A 348 -0.47 -0.93 -14.84
N SER A 349 0.51 -0.23 -15.41
CA SER A 349 1.89 -0.20 -14.93
C SER A 349 2.19 1.12 -14.21
N GLY A 350 2.53 1.07 -12.93
CA GLY A 350 2.97 2.25 -12.19
C GLY A 350 4.27 2.85 -12.72
N LEU A 351 5.14 2.03 -13.32
CA LEU A 351 6.34 2.53 -13.99
C LEU A 351 5.98 3.41 -15.20
N LEU A 352 5.05 2.96 -16.02
CA LEU A 352 4.56 3.74 -17.16
C LEU A 352 3.78 4.97 -16.70
N ASP A 353 2.94 4.82 -15.68
CA ASP A 353 2.19 5.95 -15.09
C ASP A 353 3.13 7.08 -14.64
N ILE A 354 4.25 6.73 -13.97
CA ILE A 354 5.26 7.70 -13.55
C ILE A 354 5.83 8.45 -14.75
N TYR A 355 6.23 7.75 -15.82
CA TYR A 355 6.80 8.39 -16.99
C TYR A 355 5.77 9.18 -17.81
N VAL A 356 4.59 8.64 -18.04
CA VAL A 356 3.53 9.32 -18.79
C VAL A 356 3.04 10.56 -18.04
N SER A 357 2.92 10.49 -16.72
CA SER A 357 2.44 11.61 -15.90
C SER A 357 3.49 12.70 -15.71
N LEU A 358 4.76 12.33 -15.47
CA LEU A 358 5.83 13.26 -15.09
C LEU A 358 6.83 13.54 -16.24
N GLY A 359 6.70 12.87 -17.37
CA GLY A 359 7.66 12.90 -18.46
C GLY A 359 8.97 12.17 -18.14
N VAL A 360 9.89 12.19 -19.09
CA VAL A 360 11.19 11.48 -18.95
C VAL A 360 12.00 12.04 -17.78
N ILE A 361 12.08 13.37 -17.68
CA ILE A 361 12.89 14.04 -16.63
C ILE A 361 12.27 13.81 -15.25
N GLY A 362 10.99 14.19 -15.06
CA GLY A 362 10.32 14.06 -13.78
C GLY A 362 10.20 12.61 -13.31
N GLY A 363 9.87 11.70 -14.23
CA GLY A 363 9.80 10.27 -13.94
C GLY A 363 11.15 9.67 -13.53
N SER A 364 12.23 10.06 -14.21
CA SER A 364 13.59 9.62 -13.85
C SER A 364 14.03 10.15 -12.49
N ILE A 365 13.73 11.40 -12.16
CA ILE A 365 14.00 11.98 -10.84
C ILE A 365 13.21 11.21 -9.76
N PHE A 366 11.93 10.99 -9.98
CA PHE A 366 11.07 10.25 -9.04
C PHE A 366 11.62 8.85 -8.75
N LEU A 367 11.91 8.08 -9.79
CA LEU A 367 12.44 6.71 -9.68
C LEU A 367 13.85 6.68 -9.07
N PHE A 368 14.71 7.65 -9.42
CA PHE A 368 16.05 7.76 -8.83
C PHE A 368 15.97 7.98 -7.31
N ILE A 369 15.09 8.86 -6.84
CA ILE A 369 14.92 9.11 -5.41
C ILE A 369 14.37 7.85 -4.73
N LEU A 370 13.35 7.22 -5.29
CA LEU A 370 12.78 5.99 -4.74
C LEU A 370 13.83 4.88 -4.63
N PHE A 371 14.67 4.71 -5.67
CA PHE A 371 15.76 3.75 -5.65
C PHE A 371 16.86 4.14 -4.64
N ALA A 372 17.21 5.42 -4.53
CA ALA A 372 18.17 5.88 -3.54
C ALA A 372 17.70 5.62 -2.09
N LEU A 373 16.42 5.86 -1.80
CA LEU A 373 15.82 5.53 -0.51
C LEU A 373 15.84 4.02 -0.23
N LEU A 374 15.54 3.20 -1.23
CA LEU A 374 15.65 1.74 -1.12
C LEU A 374 17.07 1.29 -0.81
N MET A 375 18.05 1.84 -1.52
CA MET A 375 19.48 1.52 -1.30
C MET A 375 19.97 1.95 0.07
N GLN A 376 19.50 3.08 0.58
CA GLN A 376 19.77 3.50 1.96
C GLN A 376 19.11 2.55 2.95
N GLY A 377 17.84 2.17 2.72
CA GLY A 377 17.13 1.16 3.51
C GLY A 377 17.85 -0.18 3.55
N TRP A 378 18.37 -0.62 2.43
CA TRP A 378 19.20 -1.82 2.32
C TRP A 378 20.44 -1.75 3.22
N ARG A 379 21.16 -0.62 3.19
CA ARG A 379 22.33 -0.40 4.06
C ARG A 379 21.94 -0.42 5.54
N VAL A 380 20.83 0.26 5.90
CA VAL A 380 20.30 0.29 7.27
C VAL A 380 19.91 -1.12 7.75
N ALA A 381 19.21 -1.89 6.94
CA ALA A 381 18.82 -3.26 7.29
C ALA A 381 20.04 -4.15 7.53
N ARG A 382 21.05 -4.06 6.65
CA ARG A 382 22.31 -4.86 6.80
C ARG A 382 23.13 -4.46 8.01
N SER A 383 23.20 -3.17 8.33
CA SER A 383 23.98 -2.68 9.48
C SER A 383 23.30 -2.95 10.82
N SER A 384 21.96 -2.90 10.87
CA SER A 384 21.20 -3.10 12.10
C SER A 384 21.15 -4.55 12.57
N GLY A 385 21.18 -5.52 11.66
CA GLY A 385 20.97 -6.95 11.94
C GLY A 385 19.59 -7.28 12.55
N ASP A 386 18.69 -6.32 12.68
CA ASP A 386 17.37 -6.50 13.28
C ASP A 386 16.41 -7.17 12.29
N PRO A 387 15.78 -8.32 12.65
CA PRO A 387 14.78 -8.99 11.81
C PRO A 387 13.64 -8.09 11.34
N SER A 388 13.30 -7.05 12.13
CA SER A 388 12.29 -6.07 11.76
C SER A 388 12.73 -5.16 10.61
N ALA A 389 14.02 -4.80 10.56
CA ALA A 389 14.55 -4.00 9.47
C ALA A 389 14.51 -4.79 8.14
N PHE A 390 14.78 -6.08 8.20
CA PHE A 390 14.64 -6.96 7.04
C PHE A 390 13.18 -7.12 6.58
N ALA A 391 12.24 -7.19 7.51
CA ALA A 391 10.81 -7.23 7.20
C ALA A 391 10.34 -5.95 6.50
N GLU A 392 10.74 -4.78 7.02
CA GLU A 392 10.47 -3.46 6.43
C GLU A 392 11.11 -3.32 5.05
N LEU A 393 12.37 -3.78 4.88
CA LEU A 393 13.05 -3.82 3.58
C LEU A 393 12.33 -4.73 2.58
N ALA A 394 11.89 -5.91 3.01
CA ALA A 394 11.15 -6.83 2.14
C ALA A 394 9.84 -6.23 1.65
N THR A 395 9.13 -5.51 2.53
CA THR A 395 7.89 -4.83 2.16
C THR A 395 8.15 -3.72 1.13
N ALA A 396 9.25 -2.97 1.29
CA ALA A 396 9.65 -1.96 0.31
C ALA A 396 10.06 -2.60 -1.02
N LEU A 397 10.82 -3.68 -1.00
CA LEU A 397 11.22 -4.45 -2.19
C LEU A 397 9.99 -5.02 -2.92
N PHE A 398 9.02 -5.55 -2.18
CA PHE A 398 7.75 -6.02 -2.74
C PHE A 398 7.03 -4.90 -3.51
N GLY A 399 6.85 -3.73 -2.91
CA GLY A 399 6.20 -2.60 -3.56
C GLY A 399 6.93 -2.15 -4.83
N ILE A 400 8.27 -2.06 -4.79
CA ILE A 400 9.06 -1.66 -5.97
C ILE A 400 9.06 -2.74 -7.04
N ALA A 401 9.16 -4.02 -6.69
CA ALA A 401 9.10 -5.12 -7.66
C ALA A 401 7.74 -5.22 -8.37
N GLN A 402 6.70 -4.66 -7.78
CA GLN A 402 5.36 -4.65 -8.35
C GLN A 402 5.09 -3.42 -9.24
N LEU A 403 5.93 -2.37 -9.22
CA LEU A 403 5.75 -1.16 -10.04
C LEU A 403 5.52 -1.42 -11.54
N PRO A 404 6.22 -2.36 -12.20
CA PRO A 404 5.95 -2.65 -13.61
C PRO A 404 4.55 -3.21 -13.89
N PHE A 405 3.83 -3.65 -12.85
CA PHE A 405 2.58 -4.40 -12.97
C PHE A 405 1.39 -3.74 -12.28
N GLY A 406 1.56 -2.59 -11.64
CA GLY A 406 0.49 -1.89 -10.93
C GLY A 406 0.93 -0.59 -10.28
N ASP A 407 -0.02 0.22 -9.85
CA ASP A 407 0.15 1.57 -9.29
C ASP A 407 0.70 1.55 -7.85
N GLN A 408 1.88 0.95 -7.66
CA GLN A 408 2.46 0.76 -6.33
C GLN A 408 3.06 2.03 -5.71
N HIS A 409 3.06 3.14 -6.42
CA HIS A 409 3.57 4.42 -5.94
C HIS A 409 2.48 5.37 -5.43
N THR A 410 1.20 5.02 -5.64
CA THR A 410 0.04 5.87 -5.29
C THR A 410 -0.93 5.19 -4.32
N ALA A 411 -1.84 5.97 -3.76
CA ALA A 411 -2.95 5.51 -2.93
C ALA A 411 -2.51 4.55 -1.80
N GLU A 412 -3.32 3.55 -1.47
CA GLU A 412 -3.04 2.57 -0.42
C GLU A 412 -1.78 1.73 -0.69
N HIS A 413 -1.52 1.39 -1.95
CA HIS A 413 -0.33 0.62 -2.34
C HIS A 413 0.95 1.41 -2.01
N GLY A 414 0.98 2.68 -2.43
CA GLY A 414 2.07 3.57 -2.11
C GLY A 414 2.23 3.80 -0.61
N VAL A 415 1.12 3.91 0.14
CA VAL A 415 1.19 4.06 1.60
C VAL A 415 1.88 2.85 2.24
N PHE A 416 1.62 1.61 1.82
CA PHE A 416 2.33 0.44 2.37
C PHE A 416 3.82 0.46 2.03
N LEU A 417 4.19 0.85 0.81
CA LEU A 417 5.58 1.00 0.39
C LEU A 417 6.31 2.07 1.23
N TYR A 418 5.74 3.27 1.31
CA TYR A 418 6.38 4.39 2.01
C TYR A 418 6.30 4.27 3.54
N LEU A 419 5.29 3.58 4.08
CA LEU A 419 5.25 3.16 5.48
C LEU A 419 6.47 2.29 5.82
N ALA A 420 6.74 1.28 5.00
CA ALA A 420 7.87 0.38 5.21
C ALA A 420 9.22 1.12 5.08
N LEU A 421 9.39 1.96 4.06
CA LEU A 421 10.58 2.81 3.91
C LEU A 421 10.72 3.80 5.06
N GLY A 422 9.62 4.43 5.50
CA GLY A 422 9.60 5.35 6.63
C GLY A 422 10.06 4.70 7.93
N LEU A 423 9.50 3.54 8.27
CA LEU A 423 9.89 2.77 9.46
C LEU A 423 11.35 2.32 9.40
N LEU A 424 11.81 1.88 8.24
CA LEU A 424 13.18 1.43 8.03
C LEU A 424 14.20 2.57 8.17
N LEU A 425 13.97 3.67 7.47
CA LEU A 425 14.89 4.80 7.39
C LEU A 425 14.88 5.70 8.64
N ALA A 426 13.81 5.68 9.44
CA ALA A 426 13.76 6.41 10.71
C ALA A 426 14.64 5.80 11.82
N ARG A 427 15.16 4.57 11.69
CA ARG A 427 16.01 3.88 12.71
C ARG A 427 17.23 4.69 13.16
N PRO A 428 18.07 5.21 12.24
CA PRO A 428 19.22 6.01 12.66
C PRO A 428 18.84 7.30 13.36
N MET A 429 17.65 7.84 13.07
CA MET A 429 17.14 9.07 13.73
C MET A 429 16.70 8.81 15.16
N ALA A 430 16.08 7.65 15.43
CA ALA A 430 15.67 7.24 16.77
C ALA A 430 16.89 6.97 17.67
N SER A 431 17.91 6.28 17.16
CA SER A 431 19.14 5.98 17.88
C SER A 431 19.90 7.25 18.34
N ASN A 432 19.97 8.26 17.48
CA ASN A 432 20.62 9.53 17.84
C ASN A 432 19.87 10.29 18.96
N ASN A 433 18.52 10.22 18.96
CA ASN A 433 17.73 10.87 20.01
C ASN A 433 17.88 10.17 21.38
N GLU A 434 18.02 8.85 21.41
CA GLU A 434 18.26 8.10 22.64
C GLU A 434 19.66 8.38 23.22
N ALA A 435 20.66 8.57 22.37
CA ALA A 435 22.03 8.93 22.80
C ALA A 435 22.09 10.32 23.44
N THR A 436 21.30 11.28 22.94
CA THR A 436 21.25 12.66 23.49
C THR A 436 20.44 12.79 24.77
N THR A 437 19.54 11.84 25.05
CA THR A 437 18.68 11.84 26.26
C THR A 437 19.25 11.05 27.43
N ARG A 438 20.33 10.28 27.24
CA ARG A 438 21.02 9.66 28.38
C ARG A 438 21.71 10.75 29.20
N PRO A 439 21.38 10.94 30.51
CA PRO A 439 22.12 11.86 31.34
C PRO A 439 23.60 11.42 31.39
N GLN A 440 24.52 12.34 31.19
CA GLN A 440 25.92 12.12 31.50
C GLN A 440 26.07 12.01 33.02
N THR A 441 25.62 10.90 33.60
CA THR A 441 25.87 10.58 34.99
C THR A 441 27.06 9.64 35.09
N SER A 442 28.23 10.21 35.06
CA SER A 442 29.40 9.68 35.79
C SER A 442 30.35 10.82 36.03
N VAL A 443 30.00 11.69 36.98
CA VAL A 443 31.02 12.38 37.75
C VAL A 443 31.62 11.31 38.67
N PRO A 444 32.91 10.97 38.54
CA PRO A 444 33.56 10.09 39.50
C PRO A 444 33.59 10.85 40.84
N TRP A 445 33.00 10.25 41.84
CA TRP A 445 33.21 10.74 43.22
C TRP A 445 34.71 10.74 43.52
N PRO A 446 35.29 11.81 44.05
CA PRO A 446 36.66 11.78 44.50
C PRO A 446 36.77 10.76 45.65
N ASP A 447 37.70 9.83 45.51
CA ASP A 447 38.13 8.90 46.57
C ASP A 447 38.43 9.67 47.83
N GLN A 448 37.60 9.52 48.84
CA GLN A 448 37.94 9.91 50.22
C GLN A 448 38.65 8.74 50.87
N SER A 449 39.92 8.56 50.55
CA SER A 449 40.87 7.84 51.36
C SER A 449 41.72 8.87 52.08
N ASN A 450 41.35 9.19 53.34
CA ASN A 450 42.27 9.55 54.49
C ASN A 450 41.52 9.31 55.77
#